data_6b5c05e823638bddb8f3bda7ddaab3dc
#
_entry.id   6b5c05e823638bddb8f3bda7ddaab3dc
#
_cell.length_a   1.000
_cell.length_b   1.000
_cell.length_c   1.000
_cell.angle_alpha   90.00
_cell.angle_beta   90.00
_cell.angle_gamma   90.00
#
_symmetry.space_group_name_H-M   'P 1'
#
loop_
_entity.id
_entity.type
_entity.pdbx_description
1 polymer ?
#
loop_
_entity_poly.entity_id
_entity_poly.type
_entity_poly.pdbx_seq_one_letter_code
_entity_poly.pdbx_strand_id
1 'polypeptide(L)'
;VDAMKQYAPGMGKVPVLSEFGVYNHNTQFVRGIGHAVYIANEMIDYIGFGTPYINKHCLVDYPYGADNLGSGSQCVIQAIKQNDGTTDFVSTPSAKMFSIFNNMTGTTQIGQKIEGNVTCYTYKGYNVPLVKAISSKDEQGNIYLTVVNNSRDERTDVNLIIDGKDLTGKDL
;
A
#
# COMPACT_ATOMS: atom_id res chain seq x y z
N VAL A 1 0.50 6.33 13.99
CA VAL A 1 1.18 5.05 14.32
C VAL A 1 1.85 5.13 15.69
N ASP A 2 2.66 6.17 15.98
CA ASP A 2 3.39 6.24 17.26
C ASP A 2 2.47 6.40 18.48
N ALA A 3 1.39 7.16 18.36
CA ALA A 3 0.36 7.23 19.40
C ALA A 3 -0.30 5.86 19.63
N MET A 4 -0.56 5.09 18.57
CA MET A 4 -1.11 3.73 18.71
C MET A 4 -0.11 2.79 19.40
N LYS A 5 1.17 2.86 19.07
CA LYS A 5 2.23 2.09 19.76
C LYS A 5 2.32 2.43 21.24
N GLN A 6 2.11 3.70 21.58
CA GLN A 6 2.19 4.17 22.95
C GLN A 6 1.01 3.70 23.83
N TYR A 7 -0.20 3.71 23.29
CA TYR A 7 -1.40 3.51 24.12
C TYR A 7 -2.01 2.11 24.01
N ALA A 8 -2.02 1.50 22.83
CA ALA A 8 -2.73 0.25 22.64
C ALA A 8 -2.13 -0.95 23.38
N PRO A 9 -0.81 -1.21 23.37
CA PRO A 9 -0.25 -2.38 24.06
C PRO A 9 -0.41 -2.34 25.57
N GLY A 10 -0.24 -1.17 26.18
CA GLY A 10 -0.37 -0.99 27.63
C GLY A 10 -1.79 -1.15 28.17
N MET A 11 -2.78 -1.13 27.30
CA MET A 11 -4.20 -1.27 27.65
C MET A 11 -4.76 -2.66 27.40
N GLY A 12 -3.95 -3.62 26.93
CA GLY A 12 -4.44 -4.94 26.51
C GLY A 12 -5.40 -4.85 25.30
N LYS A 13 -5.37 -3.77 24.55
CA LYS A 13 -6.20 -3.54 23.38
C LYS A 13 -5.39 -3.80 22.11
N VAL A 14 -6.05 -4.31 21.10
CA VAL A 14 -5.48 -4.49 19.78
C VAL A 14 -6.01 -3.39 18.86
N PRO A 15 -5.13 -2.58 18.25
CA PRO A 15 -5.57 -1.53 17.35
C PRO A 15 -6.18 -2.12 16.08
N VAL A 16 -7.33 -1.59 15.68
CA VAL A 16 -8.01 -1.90 14.43
C VAL A 16 -8.18 -0.62 13.66
N LEU A 17 -7.79 -0.62 12.40
CA LEU A 17 -8.05 0.50 11.50
C LEU A 17 -9.36 0.22 10.75
N SER A 18 -10.43 0.82 11.24
CA SER A 18 -11.78 0.63 10.70
C SER A 18 -11.95 1.23 9.31
N GLU A 19 -11.18 2.25 8.98
CA GLU A 19 -11.20 2.91 7.68
C GLU A 19 -9.88 3.63 7.42
N PHE A 20 -9.32 3.47 6.22
CA PHE A 20 -8.23 4.29 5.73
C PHE A 20 -8.38 4.58 4.23
N GLY A 21 -7.80 5.68 3.78
CA GLY A 21 -7.83 6.10 2.39
C GLY A 21 -7.41 7.55 2.24
N VAL A 22 -7.45 8.03 1.01
CA VAL A 22 -7.20 9.42 0.68
C VAL A 22 -8.46 10.03 0.11
N TYR A 23 -9.03 10.96 0.83
CA TYR A 23 -10.10 11.78 0.29
C TYR A 23 -9.49 12.87 -0.60
N ASN A 24 -9.76 12.79 -1.90
CA ASN A 24 -9.25 13.75 -2.85
C ASN A 24 -10.29 14.03 -3.94
N HIS A 25 -10.57 15.30 -4.19
CA HIS A 25 -11.46 15.73 -5.27
C HIS A 25 -10.85 15.56 -6.66
N ASN A 26 -9.54 15.27 -6.75
CA ASN A 26 -8.87 15.01 -8.00
C ASN A 26 -8.93 13.51 -8.36
N THR A 27 -9.84 13.17 -9.23
CA THR A 27 -10.05 11.79 -9.69
C THR A 27 -8.87 11.21 -10.47
N GLN A 28 -8.04 12.03 -11.06
CA GLN A 28 -6.83 11.57 -11.73
C GLN A 28 -5.82 11.01 -10.73
N PHE A 29 -5.81 11.51 -9.49
CA PHE A 29 -4.97 10.95 -8.44
C PHE A 29 -5.34 9.49 -8.14
N VAL A 30 -6.62 9.18 -8.02
CA VAL A 30 -7.10 7.81 -7.73
C VAL A 30 -6.75 6.85 -8.87
N ARG A 31 -6.76 7.34 -10.10
CA ARG A 31 -6.37 6.57 -11.30
C ARG A 31 -4.86 6.45 -11.48
N GLY A 32 -4.10 7.25 -10.76
CA GLY A 32 -2.65 7.28 -10.87
C GLY A 32 -1.96 6.21 -10.03
N ILE A 33 -0.77 5.80 -10.48
CA ILE A 33 0.11 4.90 -9.72
C ILE A 33 0.48 5.48 -8.35
N GLY A 34 0.57 6.81 -8.22
CA GLY A 34 0.87 7.49 -6.95
C GLY A 34 -0.10 7.16 -5.83
N HIS A 35 -1.41 7.00 -6.14
CA HIS A 35 -2.39 6.57 -5.15
C HIS A 35 -2.13 5.11 -4.70
N ALA A 36 -1.82 4.21 -5.62
CA ALA A 36 -1.49 2.83 -5.31
C ALA A 36 -0.23 2.74 -4.43
N VAL A 37 0.81 3.51 -4.75
CA VAL A 37 2.04 3.61 -3.95
C VAL A 37 1.74 4.16 -2.56
N TYR A 38 0.92 5.20 -2.44
CA TYR A 38 0.48 5.72 -1.14
C TYR A 38 -0.22 4.65 -0.31
N ILE A 39 -1.21 3.96 -0.87
CA ILE A 39 -1.94 2.89 -0.17
C ILE A 39 -1.01 1.73 0.22
N ALA A 40 -0.07 1.35 -0.64
CA ALA A 40 0.92 0.32 -0.33
C ALA A 40 1.79 0.71 0.87
N ASN A 41 2.24 1.96 0.95
CA ASN A 41 2.99 2.47 2.10
C ASN A 41 2.20 2.40 3.40
N GLU A 42 0.92 2.80 3.38
CA GLU A 42 0.03 2.71 4.53
C GLU A 42 -0.16 1.25 4.98
N MET A 43 -0.38 0.34 4.02
CA MET A 43 -0.51 -1.08 4.33
C MET A 43 0.75 -1.66 4.97
N ILE A 44 1.94 -1.33 4.45
CA ILE A 44 3.22 -1.76 5.03
C ILE A 44 3.35 -1.26 6.47
N ASP A 45 3.02 -0.02 6.74
CA ASP A 45 3.11 0.55 8.09
C ASP A 45 2.15 -0.14 9.07
N TYR A 46 0.89 -0.34 8.68
CA TYR A 46 -0.11 -0.97 9.55
C TYR A 46 0.16 -2.46 9.77
N ILE A 47 0.55 -3.18 8.73
CA ILE A 47 0.95 -4.60 8.85
C ILE A 47 2.22 -4.69 9.73
N GLY A 48 3.21 -3.86 9.45
CA GLY A 48 4.44 -3.80 10.25
C GLY A 48 4.22 -3.43 11.71
N PHE A 49 3.14 -2.70 12.01
CA PHE A 49 2.69 -2.42 13.37
C PHE A 49 1.99 -3.62 14.03
N GLY A 50 1.57 -4.61 13.26
CA GLY A 50 0.80 -5.76 13.74
C GLY A 50 -0.70 -5.47 13.88
N THR A 51 -1.24 -4.52 13.11
CA THR A 51 -2.67 -4.23 13.07
C THR A 51 -3.41 -5.39 12.39
N PRO A 52 -4.29 -6.13 13.09
CA PRO A 52 -4.89 -7.35 12.55
C PRO A 52 -5.95 -7.09 11.48
N TYR A 53 -6.56 -5.91 11.49
CA TYR A 53 -7.60 -5.52 10.53
C TYR A 53 -7.36 -4.10 10.05
N ILE A 54 -7.25 -3.95 8.74
CA ILE A 54 -7.14 -2.68 8.05
C ILE A 54 -8.15 -2.65 6.91
N ASN A 55 -9.12 -1.75 6.97
CA ASN A 55 -10.20 -1.65 6.01
C ASN A 55 -10.01 -0.43 5.12
N LYS A 56 -9.78 -0.67 3.83
CA LYS A 56 -9.67 0.39 2.84
C LYS A 56 -11.06 0.94 2.49
N HIS A 57 -11.25 2.21 2.65
CA HIS A 57 -12.38 2.94 2.06
C HIS A 57 -11.98 3.43 0.66
N CYS A 58 -12.64 2.97 -0.39
CA CYS A 58 -13.68 1.96 -0.48
C CYS A 58 -13.43 1.04 -1.68
N LEU A 59 -14.14 -0.09 -1.77
CA LEU A 59 -14.00 -0.99 -2.91
C LEU A 59 -14.51 -0.32 -4.20
N VAL A 60 -15.72 0.20 -4.17
CA VAL A 60 -16.36 0.92 -5.27
C VAL A 60 -16.93 2.22 -4.73
N ASP A 61 -16.67 3.31 -5.40
CA ASP A 61 -17.27 4.60 -5.07
C ASP A 61 -18.52 4.84 -5.91
N TYR A 62 -19.29 5.85 -5.54
CA TYR A 62 -20.50 6.22 -6.23
C TYR A 62 -20.25 6.56 -7.71
N PRO A 63 -21.10 6.10 -8.66
CA PRO A 63 -20.90 6.39 -10.07
C PRO A 63 -21.26 7.85 -10.37
N TYR A 64 -20.28 8.63 -10.69
CA TYR A 64 -20.43 9.98 -11.19
C TYR A 64 -20.46 9.96 -12.72
N GLY A 65 -20.98 11.00 -13.34
CA GLY A 65 -20.99 11.12 -14.80
C GLY A 65 -19.59 11.07 -15.41
N ALA A 66 -19.51 10.81 -16.71
CA ALA A 66 -18.26 10.62 -17.44
C ALA A 66 -17.29 11.80 -17.28
N ASP A 67 -17.82 13.02 -17.17
CA ASP A 67 -17.03 14.24 -17.00
C ASP A 67 -16.68 14.54 -15.54
N ASN A 68 -17.39 13.90 -14.60
CA ASN A 68 -17.13 14.03 -13.19
C ASN A 68 -16.76 12.65 -12.62
N LEU A 69 -15.51 12.37 -12.60
CA LEU A 69 -14.95 11.07 -12.21
C LEU A 69 -14.89 10.86 -10.69
N GLY A 70 -15.83 11.45 -9.99
CA GLY A 70 -15.98 11.32 -8.56
C GLY A 70 -15.16 12.32 -7.75
N SER A 71 -15.83 13.28 -7.18
CA SER A 71 -15.22 14.11 -6.15
C SER A 71 -14.99 13.27 -4.91
N GLY A 72 -13.77 13.19 -4.47
CA GLY A 72 -13.40 12.44 -3.27
C GLY A 72 -13.31 10.94 -3.46
N SER A 73 -13.24 10.49 -4.68
CA SER A 73 -13.06 9.10 -5.03
C SER A 73 -11.80 8.51 -4.39
N GLN A 74 -11.97 7.44 -3.65
CA GLN A 74 -10.90 6.70 -2.95
C GLN A 74 -10.89 5.22 -3.36
N CYS A 75 -11.67 4.89 -4.38
CA CYS A 75 -12.02 3.52 -4.71
C CYS A 75 -10.86 2.69 -5.26
N VAL A 76 -10.97 1.39 -5.07
CA VAL A 76 -10.14 0.38 -5.72
C VAL A 76 -10.67 0.10 -7.14
N ILE A 77 -11.99 0.09 -7.29
CA ILE A 77 -12.70 -0.05 -8.57
C ILE A 77 -13.53 1.21 -8.77
N GLN A 78 -13.31 1.90 -9.87
CA GLN A 78 -14.02 3.12 -10.19
C GLN A 78 -15.29 2.81 -10.98
N ALA A 79 -16.43 3.32 -10.53
CA ALA A 79 -17.68 3.31 -11.27
C ALA A 79 -17.78 4.59 -12.10
N ILE A 80 -17.99 4.45 -13.40
CA ILE A 80 -18.09 5.56 -14.36
C ILE A 80 -19.44 5.49 -15.04
N LYS A 81 -20.28 6.49 -14.78
CA LYS A 81 -21.60 6.61 -15.43
C LYS A 81 -21.41 7.07 -16.87
N GLN A 82 -21.98 6.32 -17.80
CA GLN A 82 -21.98 6.63 -19.22
C GLN A 82 -23.19 7.50 -19.60
N ASN A 83 -23.12 8.14 -20.78
CA ASN A 83 -24.18 9.00 -21.29
C ASN A 83 -25.47 8.24 -21.62
N ASP A 84 -25.38 6.96 -21.89
CA ASP A 84 -26.55 6.09 -22.14
C ASP A 84 -27.23 5.56 -20.86
N GLY A 85 -26.73 6.00 -19.69
CA GLY A 85 -27.24 5.62 -18.39
C GLY A 85 -26.63 4.34 -17.82
N THR A 86 -25.78 3.64 -18.55
CA THR A 86 -25.01 2.48 -18.06
C THR A 86 -23.88 2.92 -17.11
N THR A 87 -23.31 1.96 -16.39
CA THR A 87 -22.16 2.20 -15.53
C THR A 87 -21.06 1.21 -15.85
N ASP A 88 -19.89 1.72 -16.20
CA ASP A 88 -18.68 0.93 -16.36
C ASP A 88 -17.93 0.84 -15.04
N PHE A 89 -17.30 -0.32 -14.81
CA PHE A 89 -16.43 -0.55 -13.67
C PHE A 89 -14.99 -0.74 -14.15
N VAL A 90 -14.11 0.15 -13.71
CA VAL A 90 -12.71 0.18 -14.14
C VAL A 90 -11.80 -0.03 -12.93
N SER A 91 -10.92 -1.03 -13.03
CA SER A 91 -9.89 -1.27 -12.03
C SER A 91 -8.89 -0.10 -12.00
N THR A 92 -8.61 0.40 -10.81
CA THR A 92 -7.55 1.39 -10.60
C THR A 92 -6.19 0.69 -10.36
N PRO A 93 -5.06 1.40 -10.42
CA PRO A 93 -3.77 0.85 -10.01
C PRO A 93 -3.77 0.28 -8.58
N SER A 94 -4.61 0.82 -7.69
CA SER A 94 -4.80 0.29 -6.34
C SER A 94 -5.38 -1.14 -6.34
N ALA A 95 -6.24 -1.49 -7.30
CA ALA A 95 -6.72 -2.87 -7.44
C ALA A 95 -5.57 -3.83 -7.74
N LYS A 96 -4.65 -3.42 -8.60
CA LYS A 96 -3.46 -4.22 -8.92
C LYS A 96 -2.55 -4.37 -7.70
N MET A 97 -2.36 -3.29 -6.96
CA MET A 97 -1.59 -3.30 -5.71
C MET A 97 -2.21 -4.26 -4.69
N PHE A 98 -3.53 -4.22 -4.46
CA PHE A 98 -4.20 -5.18 -3.57
C PHE A 98 -4.04 -6.63 -4.05
N SER A 99 -4.09 -6.87 -5.36
CA SER A 99 -3.83 -8.20 -5.94
C SER A 99 -2.42 -8.69 -5.62
N ILE A 100 -1.41 -7.80 -5.67
CA ILE A 100 -0.03 -8.13 -5.30
C ILE A 100 0.03 -8.51 -3.81
N PHE A 101 -0.50 -7.68 -2.91
CA PHE A 101 -0.51 -7.97 -1.49
C PHE A 101 -1.25 -9.29 -1.16
N ASN A 102 -2.37 -9.56 -1.82
CA ASN A 102 -3.14 -10.78 -1.58
C ASN A 102 -2.45 -12.06 -2.06
N ASN A 103 -1.71 -11.99 -3.14
CA ASN A 103 -1.14 -13.18 -3.79
C ASN A 103 0.36 -13.37 -3.50
N MET A 104 1.04 -12.33 -3.01
CA MET A 104 2.49 -12.29 -2.86
C MET A 104 2.89 -11.96 -1.42
N THR A 105 2.06 -12.33 -0.46
CA THR A 105 2.37 -12.19 0.97
C THR A 105 2.04 -13.48 1.70
N GLY A 106 2.90 -13.83 2.67
CA GLY A 106 2.64 -14.93 3.59
C GLY A 106 1.80 -14.50 4.79
N THR A 107 1.44 -15.45 5.62
CA THR A 107 0.58 -15.25 6.80
C THR A 107 1.35 -14.79 8.05
N THR A 108 2.68 -14.94 8.06
CA THR A 108 3.52 -14.58 9.19
C THR A 108 4.55 -13.55 8.78
N GLN A 109 4.53 -12.37 9.40
CA GLN A 109 5.55 -11.36 9.19
C GLN A 109 6.90 -11.87 9.74
N ILE A 110 7.98 -11.63 8.99
CA ILE A 110 9.36 -11.92 9.40
C ILE A 110 10.16 -10.65 9.49
N GLY A 111 11.21 -10.68 10.31
CA GLY A 111 12.08 -9.52 10.51
C GLY A 111 12.84 -9.16 9.23
N GLN A 112 13.00 -7.87 9.01
CA GLN A 112 13.78 -7.33 7.91
C GLN A 112 14.55 -6.09 8.35
N LYS A 113 15.60 -5.78 7.63
CA LYS A 113 16.37 -4.55 7.77
C LYS A 113 16.61 -3.95 6.39
N ILE A 114 16.44 -2.65 6.25
CA ILE A 114 16.78 -1.91 5.03
C ILE A 114 17.99 -1.05 5.37
N GLU A 115 19.09 -1.27 4.69
CA GLU A 115 20.32 -0.50 4.83
C GLU A 115 20.52 0.42 3.61
N GLY A 116 21.24 1.53 3.81
CA GLY A 116 21.53 2.49 2.74
C GLY A 116 20.30 3.23 2.21
N ASN A 117 19.14 3.12 2.88
CA ASN A 117 17.93 3.83 2.46
C ASN A 117 18.08 5.34 2.67
N VAL A 118 17.68 6.10 1.68
CA VAL A 118 17.75 7.57 1.68
C VAL A 118 16.35 8.17 1.74
N THR A 119 16.26 9.43 2.13
CA THR A 119 15.01 10.18 2.06
C THR A 119 14.72 10.55 0.61
N CYS A 120 13.57 10.08 0.10
CA CYS A 120 13.09 10.43 -1.23
C CYS A 120 12.60 11.87 -1.29
N TYR A 121 11.78 12.25 -0.31
CA TYR A 121 11.30 13.63 -0.13
C TYR A 121 10.84 13.86 1.31
N THR A 122 10.73 15.14 1.67
CA THR A 122 10.22 15.55 2.98
C THR A 122 8.91 16.32 2.81
N TYR A 123 7.90 15.94 3.58
CA TYR A 123 6.61 16.63 3.59
C TYR A 123 6.21 16.98 5.03
N LYS A 124 6.00 18.26 5.30
CA LYS A 124 5.64 18.78 6.64
C LYS A 124 6.51 18.22 7.78
N GLY A 125 7.81 18.08 7.54
CA GLY A 125 8.77 17.56 8.52
C GLY A 125 8.86 16.03 8.57
N TYR A 126 8.06 15.30 7.82
CA TYR A 126 8.15 13.84 7.70
C TYR A 126 9.01 13.46 6.51
N ASN A 127 10.03 12.65 6.78
CA ASN A 127 10.89 12.09 5.74
C ASN A 127 10.24 10.83 5.17
N VAL A 128 10.00 10.83 3.87
CA VAL A 128 9.53 9.64 3.16
C VAL A 128 10.74 8.90 2.62
N PRO A 129 10.97 7.64 3.04
CA PRO A 129 12.10 6.87 2.57
C PRO A 129 11.96 6.53 1.08
N LEU A 130 13.08 6.38 0.38
CA LEU A 130 13.09 6.00 -1.04
C LEU A 130 12.46 4.61 -1.23
N VAL A 131 12.79 3.68 -0.34
CA VAL A 131 12.29 2.31 -0.38
C VAL A 131 11.57 1.98 0.92
N LYS A 132 10.39 1.38 0.80
CA LYS A 132 9.73 0.65 1.89
C LYS A 132 9.57 -0.81 1.50
N ALA A 133 9.62 -1.68 2.49
CA ALA A 133 9.41 -3.10 2.26
C ALA A 133 8.71 -3.77 3.45
N ILE A 134 8.11 -4.92 3.18
CA ILE A 134 7.66 -5.85 4.20
C ILE A 134 7.95 -7.27 3.74
N SER A 135 8.41 -8.10 4.66
CA SER A 135 8.68 -9.51 4.40
C SER A 135 7.81 -10.40 5.26
N SER A 136 7.40 -11.50 4.66
CA SER A 136 6.54 -12.50 5.30
C SER A 136 6.89 -13.90 4.82
N LYS A 137 6.37 -14.91 5.51
CA LYS A 137 6.45 -16.30 5.09
C LYS A 137 5.07 -16.97 5.19
N ASP A 138 4.86 -17.97 4.35
CA ASP A 138 3.69 -18.84 4.44
C ASP A 138 3.96 -20.07 5.35
N GLU A 139 2.96 -20.94 5.47
CA GLU A 139 3.05 -22.17 6.24
C GLU A 139 4.01 -23.19 5.62
N GLN A 140 4.28 -23.09 4.32
CA GLN A 140 5.21 -23.93 3.59
C GLN A 140 6.67 -23.44 3.70
N GLY A 141 6.87 -22.26 4.31
CA GLY A 141 8.18 -21.65 4.50
C GLY A 141 8.66 -20.82 3.30
N ASN A 142 7.81 -20.58 2.29
CA ASN A 142 8.12 -19.64 1.21
C ASN A 142 8.22 -18.22 1.76
N ILE A 143 9.23 -17.49 1.32
CA ILE A 143 9.47 -16.11 1.73
C ILE A 143 8.95 -15.17 0.65
N TYR A 144 8.20 -14.18 1.09
CA TYR A 144 7.65 -13.12 0.24
C TYR A 144 8.24 -11.79 0.67
N LEU A 145 8.64 -10.99 -0.31
CA LEU A 145 9.15 -9.64 -0.11
C LEU A 145 8.34 -8.67 -0.99
N THR A 146 7.60 -7.78 -0.35
CA THR A 146 6.93 -6.68 -1.04
C THR A 146 7.75 -5.42 -0.87
N VAL A 147 8.14 -4.82 -1.98
CA VAL A 147 8.97 -3.60 -2.02
C VAL A 147 8.21 -2.49 -2.72
N VAL A 148 8.26 -1.30 -2.14
CA VAL A 148 7.71 -0.07 -2.71
C VAL A 148 8.84 0.92 -2.96
N ASN A 149 8.98 1.35 -4.20
CA ASN A 149 9.82 2.49 -4.57
C ASN A 149 8.97 3.77 -4.52
N ASN A 150 9.35 4.70 -3.67
CA ASN A 150 8.65 5.98 -3.47
C ASN A 150 9.13 7.08 -4.41
N SER A 151 10.16 6.84 -5.21
CA SER A 151 10.57 7.81 -6.24
C SER A 151 9.57 7.80 -7.39
N ARG A 152 9.21 8.99 -7.82
CA ARG A 152 8.42 9.20 -9.02
C ARG A 152 9.23 9.00 -10.30
N ASP A 153 10.50 9.40 -10.26
CA ASP A 153 11.30 9.64 -11.46
C ASP A 153 12.56 8.75 -11.52
N GLU A 154 12.86 8.02 -10.44
CA GLU A 154 14.10 7.25 -10.36
C GLU A 154 13.82 5.75 -10.17
N ARG A 155 14.53 4.94 -10.93
CA ARG A 155 14.65 3.51 -10.67
C ARG A 155 15.63 3.30 -9.51
N THR A 156 15.30 2.35 -8.64
CA THR A 156 16.13 2.00 -7.49
C THR A 156 16.50 0.51 -7.59
N ASP A 157 17.77 0.23 -7.57
CA ASP A 157 18.25 -1.14 -7.47
C ASP A 157 18.36 -1.54 -5.99
N VAL A 158 17.92 -2.75 -5.67
CA VAL A 158 17.91 -3.30 -4.32
C VAL A 158 18.68 -4.60 -4.29
N ASN A 159 19.66 -4.72 -3.41
CA ASN A 159 20.36 -5.96 -3.14
C ASN A 159 19.58 -6.76 -2.09
N LEU A 160 19.28 -8.01 -2.39
CA LEU A 160 18.53 -8.89 -1.50
C LEU A 160 19.45 -9.90 -0.81
N ILE A 161 19.46 -9.86 0.52
CA ILE A 161 20.20 -10.80 1.35
C ILE A 161 19.22 -11.53 2.27
N ILE A 162 19.18 -12.87 2.17
CA ILE A 162 18.37 -13.72 3.01
C ILE A 162 19.28 -14.67 3.80
N ASP A 163 19.18 -14.65 5.13
CA ASP A 163 20.00 -15.47 6.03
C ASP A 163 21.52 -15.35 5.73
N GLY A 164 21.96 -14.13 5.42
CA GLY A 164 23.35 -13.84 5.07
C GLY A 164 23.78 -14.28 3.66
N LYS A 165 22.85 -14.80 2.85
CA LYS A 165 23.11 -15.15 1.43
C LYS A 165 22.63 -14.02 0.54
N ASP A 166 23.55 -13.56 -0.33
CA ASP A 166 23.21 -12.61 -1.37
C ASP A 166 22.46 -13.33 -2.51
N LEU A 167 21.23 -12.91 -2.73
CA LEU A 167 20.35 -13.43 -3.79
C LEU A 167 20.19 -12.43 -4.94
N THR A 168 20.96 -11.37 -4.96
CA THR A 168 20.90 -10.35 -6.02
C THR A 168 21.15 -10.99 -7.40
N GLY A 169 20.26 -10.73 -8.34
CA GLY A 169 20.34 -11.29 -9.69
C GLY A 169 20.02 -12.79 -9.81
N LYS A 170 19.47 -13.40 -8.76
CA LYS A 170 18.89 -14.74 -8.85
C LYS A 170 17.44 -14.64 -9.34
N ASP A 171 17.01 -15.64 -10.08
CA ASP A 171 15.60 -15.84 -10.38
C ASP A 171 14.90 -16.24 -9.06
N LEU A 172 13.92 -15.44 -8.65
CA LEU A 172 13.18 -15.57 -7.39
C LEU A 172 11.74 -16.01 -7.66
#